data_bb4d2b38e71f37a9181345dfa8c851d5
#
_entry.id   bb4d2b38e71f37a9181345dfa8c851d5
#
_cell.length_a   1.000
_cell.length_b   1.000
_cell.length_c   1.000
_cell.angle_alpha   90.00
_cell.angle_beta   90.00
_cell.angle_gamma   90.00
#
_symmetry.space_group_name_H-M   'P 1'
#
loop_
_entity.id
_entity.type
_entity.pdbx_description
1 polymer ?
#
loop_
_entity_poly.entity_id
_entity_poly.type
_entity_poly.pdbx_seq_one_letter_code
_entity_poly.pdbx_strand_id
1 'polypeptide(L)'
;MRLWIGIASVIGAALLVAASAGAAPPDHFTDSDSYTGSESCGSFTNFWSGSFTVNGKTMFDTNGNPVKDVVHESGSELNWRSGSNDSYTVYFDYNIVYTYATDTTSLTGKVIKVTYPGLGLLFHDVGKVVFGPGGEVVAVHGPHDTLEQGQDAYCNAFLAIASGKK
;
A
#
# COMPACT_ATOMS: atom_id res chain seq x y z
N MET A 1 30.67 23.74 79.80
CA MET A 1 29.37 23.15 79.39
C MET A 1 29.24 23.41 77.90
N ARG A 2 29.62 22.47 77.06
CA ARG A 2 29.63 22.61 75.58
C ARG A 2 28.55 21.60 75.00
N LEU A 3 27.53 22.21 74.43
CA LEU A 3 26.46 21.48 73.71
C LEU A 3 27.00 21.11 72.31
N TRP A 4 27.00 19.80 72.00
CA TRP A 4 27.21 19.32 70.66
C TRP A 4 25.86 19.05 70.02
N ILE A 5 25.53 19.80 68.96
CA ILE A 5 24.39 19.56 68.12
C ILE A 5 24.84 18.71 66.95
N GLY A 6 24.44 17.44 66.93
CA GLY A 6 24.68 16.54 65.83
C GLY A 6 23.69 16.81 64.66
N ILE A 7 24.25 17.18 63.49
CA ILE A 7 23.46 17.32 62.26
C ILE A 7 23.45 15.96 61.58
N ALA A 8 22.31 15.31 61.62
CA ALA A 8 22.06 14.08 60.83
C ALA A 8 21.77 14.49 59.37
N SER A 9 22.73 14.27 58.49
CA SER A 9 22.55 14.42 57.05
C SER A 9 21.76 13.24 56.52
N VAL A 10 20.49 13.45 56.15
CA VAL A 10 19.66 12.50 55.40
C VAL A 10 20.08 12.64 53.93
N ILE A 11 20.90 11.71 53.43
CA ILE A 11 21.18 11.57 52.01
C ILE A 11 19.96 10.84 51.39
N GLY A 12 19.05 11.64 50.83
CA GLY A 12 17.96 11.11 49.99
C GLY A 12 18.55 10.57 48.69
N ALA A 13 18.63 9.25 48.54
CA ALA A 13 18.91 8.63 47.27
C ALA A 13 17.71 8.81 46.35
N ALA A 14 17.77 9.78 45.45
CA ALA A 14 16.83 9.89 44.33
C ALA A 14 17.10 8.74 43.38
N LEU A 15 16.29 7.68 43.42
CA LEU A 15 16.23 6.65 42.40
C LEU A 15 15.68 7.31 41.14
N LEU A 16 16.57 7.73 40.23
CA LEU A 16 16.25 8.05 38.87
C LEU A 16 15.84 6.73 38.20
N VAL A 17 14.55 6.42 38.16
CA VAL A 17 14.00 5.41 37.28
C VAL A 17 14.18 5.98 35.87
N ALA A 18 15.27 5.58 35.19
CA ALA A 18 15.39 5.80 33.77
C ALA A 18 14.26 5.01 33.11
N ALA A 19 13.15 5.67 32.79
CA ALA A 19 12.16 5.11 31.89
C ALA A 19 12.94 4.76 30.62
N SER A 20 13.01 3.48 30.28
CA SER A 20 13.51 3.04 29.00
C SER A 20 12.63 3.71 27.94
N ALA A 21 13.18 4.70 27.23
CA ALA A 21 12.51 5.32 26.10
C ALA A 21 12.45 4.27 24.96
N GLY A 22 11.53 3.33 25.09
CA GLY A 22 11.16 2.43 24.01
C GLY A 22 10.29 3.18 23.00
N ALA A 23 10.39 2.83 21.73
CA ALA A 23 9.46 3.34 20.73
C ALA A 23 8.01 3.06 21.18
N ALA A 24 7.09 3.95 20.88
CA ALA A 24 5.68 3.73 21.16
C ALA A 24 5.19 2.46 20.41
N PRO A 25 4.27 1.69 21.00
CA PRO A 25 3.70 0.53 20.31
C PRO A 25 3.04 0.98 18.99
N PRO A 26 3.07 0.12 17.94
CA PRO A 26 2.42 0.44 16.69
C PRO A 26 0.92 0.65 16.86
N ASP A 27 0.37 1.62 16.14
CA ASP A 27 -1.07 1.79 16.00
C ASP A 27 -1.58 0.96 14.82
N HIS A 28 -2.57 0.10 15.06
CA HIS A 28 -3.12 -0.82 14.06
C HIS A 28 -4.46 -0.31 13.56
N PHE A 29 -4.68 -0.43 12.26
CA PHE A 29 -5.94 -0.08 11.62
C PHE A 29 -6.36 -1.11 10.57
N THR A 30 -7.65 -1.19 10.35
CA THR A 30 -8.27 -2.00 9.29
C THR A 30 -9.37 -1.17 8.67
N ASP A 31 -9.45 -1.18 7.35
CA ASP A 31 -10.47 -0.50 6.58
C ASP A 31 -10.91 -1.36 5.38
N SER A 32 -12.09 -1.08 4.85
CA SER A 32 -12.60 -1.71 3.64
C SER A 32 -13.54 -0.75 2.93
N ASP A 33 -13.42 -0.69 1.61
CA ASP A 33 -14.26 0.18 0.80
C ASP A 33 -14.57 -0.48 -0.56
N SER A 34 -15.50 0.14 -1.29
CA SER A 34 -15.89 -0.25 -2.64
C SER A 34 -15.91 0.98 -3.54
N TYR A 35 -15.60 0.80 -4.79
CA TYR A 35 -15.52 1.87 -5.77
C TYR A 35 -16.09 1.43 -7.11
N THR A 36 -16.50 2.41 -7.91
CA THR A 36 -16.94 2.21 -9.30
C THR A 36 -16.37 3.31 -10.18
N GLY A 37 -16.24 3.04 -11.47
CA GLY A 37 -15.80 4.05 -12.40
C GLY A 37 -15.98 3.63 -13.85
N SER A 38 -15.49 4.48 -14.75
CA SER A 38 -15.47 4.20 -16.17
C SER A 38 -14.38 5.00 -16.89
N GLU A 39 -13.90 4.47 -18.01
CA GLU A 39 -12.96 5.12 -18.91
C GLU A 39 -13.33 4.87 -20.37
N SER A 40 -12.92 5.77 -21.25
CA SER A 40 -13.11 5.61 -22.70
C SER A 40 -11.96 4.82 -23.30
N CYS A 41 -12.29 3.74 -24.00
CA CYS A 41 -11.37 2.92 -24.80
C CYS A 41 -11.55 3.18 -26.30
N GLY A 42 -11.86 4.40 -26.70
CA GLY A 42 -12.11 4.77 -28.10
C GLY A 42 -13.49 4.31 -28.58
N SER A 43 -13.61 3.09 -29.10
CA SER A 43 -14.87 2.57 -29.65
C SER A 43 -15.83 1.98 -28.60
N PHE A 44 -15.41 1.86 -27.36
CA PHE A 44 -16.22 1.36 -26.24
C PHE A 44 -15.83 2.06 -24.93
N THR A 45 -16.67 1.88 -23.90
CA THR A 45 -16.37 2.30 -22.54
C THR A 45 -16.08 1.07 -21.70
N ASN A 46 -14.98 1.09 -20.94
CA ASN A 46 -14.74 0.18 -19.84
C ASN A 46 -15.42 0.74 -18.59
N PHE A 47 -16.20 -0.09 -17.92
CA PHE A 47 -16.76 0.18 -16.59
C PHE A 47 -16.11 -0.76 -15.59
N TRP A 48 -15.96 -0.32 -14.35
CA TRP A 48 -15.48 -1.19 -13.29
C TRP A 48 -16.21 -1.00 -11.97
N SER A 49 -16.20 -2.04 -11.18
CA SER A 49 -16.62 -2.04 -9.78
C SER A 49 -15.70 -2.94 -8.99
N GLY A 50 -15.15 -2.41 -7.92
CA GLY A 50 -14.19 -3.13 -7.08
C GLY A 50 -14.47 -2.95 -5.60
N SER A 51 -13.80 -3.78 -4.81
CA SER A 51 -13.75 -3.67 -3.37
C SER A 51 -12.38 -4.10 -2.85
N PHE A 52 -11.98 -3.50 -1.75
CA PHE A 52 -10.69 -3.82 -1.12
C PHE A 52 -10.81 -3.84 0.41
N THR A 53 -9.84 -4.50 1.02
CA THR A 53 -9.59 -4.47 2.45
C THR A 53 -8.15 -4.05 2.69
N VAL A 54 -7.97 -3.16 3.66
CA VAL A 54 -6.70 -2.64 4.12
C VAL A 54 -6.46 -3.11 5.55
N ASN A 55 -5.27 -3.67 5.81
CA ASN A 55 -4.79 -3.92 7.16
C ASN A 55 -3.44 -3.26 7.31
N GLY A 56 -3.32 -2.33 8.25
CA GLY A 56 -2.13 -1.54 8.39
C GLY A 56 -1.69 -1.32 9.82
N LYS A 57 -0.47 -0.79 9.93
CA LYS A 57 0.08 -0.27 11.17
C LYS A 57 0.97 0.91 10.93
N THR A 58 0.88 1.91 11.81
CA THR A 58 1.80 3.03 11.93
C THR A 58 2.86 2.72 12.98
N MET A 59 4.12 2.86 12.64
CA MET A 59 5.25 2.71 13.55
C MET A 59 5.75 4.09 13.97
N PHE A 60 6.14 4.22 15.23
CA PHE A 60 6.58 5.48 15.85
C PHE A 60 8.02 5.38 16.35
N ASP A 61 8.70 6.55 16.40
CA ASP A 61 9.98 6.68 17.08
C ASP A 61 9.81 6.80 18.62
N THR A 62 10.90 6.96 19.33
CA THR A 62 10.91 7.12 20.80
C THR A 62 10.27 8.42 21.30
N ASN A 63 10.02 9.37 20.41
CA ASN A 63 9.36 10.66 20.71
C ASN A 63 7.86 10.64 20.36
N GLY A 64 7.37 9.53 19.81
CA GLY A 64 5.98 9.37 19.37
C GLY A 64 5.70 9.96 17.97
N ASN A 65 6.73 10.27 17.17
CA ASN A 65 6.52 10.71 15.80
C ASN A 65 6.37 9.48 14.87
N PRO A 66 5.47 9.51 13.88
CA PRO A 66 5.34 8.43 12.92
C PRO A 66 6.61 8.35 12.04
N VAL A 67 7.13 7.15 11.88
CA VAL A 67 8.33 6.90 11.06
C VAL A 67 8.03 6.07 9.82
N LYS A 68 7.01 5.20 9.90
CA LYS A 68 6.66 4.30 8.80
C LYS A 68 5.23 3.79 8.94
N ASP A 69 4.51 3.74 7.83
CA ASP A 69 3.31 2.93 7.68
C ASP A 69 3.64 1.65 6.92
N VAL A 70 3.07 0.55 7.39
CA VAL A 70 3.13 -0.75 6.70
C VAL A 70 1.70 -1.23 6.53
N VAL A 71 1.27 -1.33 5.28
CA VAL A 71 -0.12 -1.61 4.91
C VAL A 71 -0.14 -2.83 3.99
N HIS A 72 -1.04 -3.73 4.22
CA HIS A 72 -1.40 -4.80 3.30
C HIS A 72 -2.78 -4.49 2.72
N GLU A 73 -2.86 -4.44 1.39
CA GLU A 73 -4.09 -4.22 0.66
C GLU A 73 -4.38 -5.41 -0.25
N SER A 74 -5.63 -5.89 -0.22
CA SER A 74 -6.09 -6.96 -1.07
C SER A 74 -7.52 -6.75 -1.52
N GLY A 75 -7.84 -7.20 -2.73
CA GLY A 75 -9.17 -7.03 -3.27
C GLY A 75 -9.33 -7.54 -4.70
N SER A 76 -10.44 -7.13 -5.31
CA SER A 76 -10.72 -7.42 -6.70
C SER A 76 -11.56 -6.33 -7.34
N GLU A 77 -11.45 -6.25 -8.66
CA GLU A 77 -12.19 -5.34 -9.50
C GLU A 77 -12.75 -6.09 -10.71
N LEU A 78 -14.06 -6.05 -10.90
CA LEU A 78 -14.70 -6.52 -12.10
C LEU A 78 -14.72 -5.41 -13.15
N ASN A 79 -14.21 -5.70 -14.33
CA ASN A 79 -14.25 -4.83 -15.50
C ASN A 79 -15.21 -5.39 -16.55
N TRP A 80 -16.02 -4.53 -17.19
CA TRP A 80 -16.91 -4.90 -18.29
C TRP A 80 -17.00 -3.78 -19.33
N ARG A 81 -17.14 -4.16 -20.60
CA ARG A 81 -17.22 -3.16 -21.68
C ARG A 81 -18.66 -2.90 -22.12
N SER A 82 -18.91 -1.67 -22.56
CA SER A 82 -20.19 -1.29 -23.17
C SER A 82 -20.47 -2.07 -24.47
N GLY A 83 -21.72 -2.44 -24.68
CA GLY A 83 -22.17 -3.08 -25.92
C GLY A 83 -21.72 -4.54 -26.11
N SER A 84 -21.21 -5.20 -25.06
CA SER A 84 -20.78 -6.60 -25.09
C SER A 84 -21.01 -7.24 -23.71
N ASN A 85 -20.95 -8.57 -23.67
CA ASN A 85 -20.93 -9.32 -22.41
C ASN A 85 -19.50 -9.65 -21.95
N ASP A 86 -18.48 -9.09 -22.61
CA ASP A 86 -17.09 -9.32 -22.24
C ASP A 86 -16.81 -8.66 -20.89
N SER A 87 -16.20 -9.42 -20.00
CA SER A 87 -15.76 -8.96 -18.69
C SER A 87 -14.55 -9.75 -18.23
N TYR A 88 -13.76 -9.16 -17.35
CA TYR A 88 -12.65 -9.82 -16.64
C TYR A 88 -12.52 -9.28 -15.23
N THR A 89 -11.87 -10.05 -14.36
CA THR A 89 -11.58 -9.63 -12.98
C THR A 89 -10.09 -9.38 -12.80
N VAL A 90 -9.78 -8.25 -12.23
CA VAL A 90 -8.47 -7.90 -11.69
C VAL A 90 -8.40 -8.38 -10.25
N TYR A 91 -7.33 -9.04 -9.87
CA TYR A 91 -7.03 -9.37 -8.48
C TYR A 91 -5.76 -8.66 -8.06
N PHE A 92 -5.77 -8.07 -6.88
CA PHE A 92 -4.62 -7.43 -6.29
C PHE A 92 -4.39 -7.88 -4.85
N ASP A 93 -3.13 -7.95 -4.47
CA ASP A 93 -2.66 -8.40 -3.15
C ASP A 93 -1.22 -7.93 -2.99
N TYR A 94 -1.03 -6.80 -2.32
CA TYR A 94 0.26 -6.16 -2.21
C TYR A 94 0.46 -5.43 -0.88
N ASN A 95 1.72 -5.13 -0.59
CA ASN A 95 2.09 -4.34 0.57
C ASN A 95 2.51 -2.94 0.14
N ILE A 96 2.09 -1.95 0.90
CA ILE A 96 2.48 -0.56 0.80
C ILE A 96 3.36 -0.26 2.01
N VAL A 97 4.51 0.34 1.78
CA VAL A 97 5.35 0.90 2.85
C VAL A 97 5.58 2.36 2.56
N TYR A 98 5.04 3.22 3.40
CA TYR A 98 5.32 4.65 3.39
C TYR A 98 6.38 4.97 4.44
N THR A 99 7.41 5.74 4.07
CA THR A 99 8.50 6.17 4.96
C THR A 99 8.48 7.68 5.11
N TYR A 100 8.13 8.17 6.28
CA TYR A 100 7.93 9.60 6.56
C TYR A 100 9.21 10.44 6.37
N ALA A 101 10.37 9.93 6.79
CA ALA A 101 11.63 10.68 6.72
C ALA A 101 12.10 10.99 5.29
N THR A 102 11.71 10.18 4.32
CA THR A 102 12.09 10.31 2.90
C THR A 102 10.92 10.65 2.01
N ASP A 103 9.70 10.69 2.56
CA ASP A 103 8.45 10.87 1.82
C ASP A 103 8.36 9.91 0.62
N THR A 104 8.68 8.63 0.86
CA THR A 104 8.70 7.61 -0.19
C THR A 104 7.67 6.55 0.05
N THR A 105 7.02 6.09 -1.02
CA THR A 105 6.07 4.97 -1.02
C THR A 105 6.65 3.79 -1.81
N SER A 106 6.63 2.60 -1.23
CA SER A 106 7.01 1.36 -1.90
C SER A 106 5.83 0.41 -1.97
N LEU A 107 5.45 0.00 -3.17
CA LEU A 107 4.50 -1.09 -3.41
C LEU A 107 5.26 -2.37 -3.67
N THR A 108 4.85 -3.50 -3.06
CA THR A 108 5.50 -4.80 -3.26
C THR A 108 4.45 -5.91 -3.24
N GLY A 109 4.44 -6.75 -4.25
CA GLY A 109 3.52 -7.88 -4.37
C GLY A 109 2.86 -7.96 -5.74
N LYS A 110 1.63 -8.45 -5.75
CA LYS A 110 0.78 -8.53 -6.94
C LYS A 110 -0.16 -7.32 -6.95
N VAL A 111 0.32 -6.21 -7.52
CA VAL A 111 -0.47 -4.97 -7.62
C VAL A 111 -1.65 -5.18 -8.55
N ILE A 112 -1.43 -5.87 -9.69
CA ILE A 112 -2.48 -6.23 -10.65
C ILE A 112 -2.15 -7.60 -11.25
N LYS A 113 -3.18 -8.43 -11.46
CA LYS A 113 -3.06 -9.63 -12.30
C LYS A 113 -4.38 -9.91 -12.97
N VAL A 114 -4.35 -10.00 -14.29
CA VAL A 114 -5.51 -10.34 -15.12
C VAL A 114 -5.23 -11.60 -15.92
N THR A 115 -6.08 -12.60 -15.73
CA THR A 115 -6.07 -13.82 -16.53
C THR A 115 -7.46 -14.03 -17.15
N TYR A 116 -7.51 -14.61 -18.35
CA TYR A 116 -8.77 -14.91 -19.02
C TYR A 116 -8.81 -16.36 -19.52
N PRO A 117 -9.93 -17.08 -19.35
CA PRO A 117 -10.07 -18.44 -19.82
C PRO A 117 -9.76 -18.57 -21.31
N GLY A 118 -8.89 -19.51 -21.68
CA GLY A 118 -8.47 -19.74 -23.06
C GLY A 118 -7.36 -18.80 -23.58
N LEU A 119 -7.17 -17.62 -22.98
CA LEU A 119 -6.11 -16.68 -23.36
C LEU A 119 -4.93 -16.67 -22.36
N GLY A 120 -5.16 -17.09 -21.12
CA GLY A 120 -4.14 -17.08 -20.06
C GLY A 120 -3.93 -15.69 -19.47
N LEU A 121 -2.68 -15.32 -19.20
CA LEU A 121 -2.31 -14.00 -18.66
C LEU A 121 -2.49 -12.93 -19.73
N LEU A 122 -3.26 -11.89 -19.43
CA LEU A 122 -3.46 -10.73 -20.31
C LEU A 122 -2.50 -9.60 -19.98
N PHE A 123 -2.43 -9.19 -18.71
CA PHE A 123 -1.45 -8.24 -18.20
C PHE A 123 -1.25 -8.40 -16.70
N HIS A 124 -0.15 -7.84 -16.17
CA HIS A 124 0.15 -7.92 -14.74
C HIS A 124 1.16 -6.88 -14.29
N ASP A 125 1.01 -6.46 -13.05
CA ASP A 125 2.00 -5.68 -12.29
C ASP A 125 2.38 -6.48 -11.06
N VAL A 126 3.57 -7.05 -11.08
CA VAL A 126 4.08 -7.90 -10.01
C VAL A 126 5.53 -7.55 -9.72
N GLY A 127 5.83 -7.34 -8.46
CA GLY A 127 7.19 -7.03 -8.04
C GLY A 127 7.23 -5.86 -7.08
N LYS A 128 8.08 -4.88 -7.35
CA LYS A 128 8.26 -3.71 -6.51
C LYS A 128 8.32 -2.43 -7.34
N VAL A 129 7.56 -1.43 -6.93
CA VAL A 129 7.66 -0.05 -7.42
C VAL A 129 7.94 0.87 -6.24
N VAL A 130 8.83 1.83 -6.40
CA VAL A 130 9.11 2.87 -5.41
C VAL A 130 8.81 4.23 -6.02
N PHE A 131 8.02 5.01 -5.30
CA PHE A 131 7.69 6.40 -5.63
C PHE A 131 8.45 7.34 -4.70
N GLY A 132 8.97 8.43 -5.26
CA GLY A 132 9.60 9.52 -4.54
C GLY A 132 8.60 10.54 -4.00
N PRO A 133 9.10 11.64 -3.37
CA PRO A 133 8.27 12.65 -2.72
C PRO A 133 7.27 13.36 -3.63
N GLY A 134 7.56 13.46 -4.92
CA GLY A 134 6.68 14.06 -5.92
C GLY A 134 5.72 13.05 -6.58
N GLY A 135 5.71 11.80 -6.15
CA GLY A 135 4.95 10.72 -6.79
C GLY A 135 5.62 10.14 -8.05
N GLU A 136 6.83 10.60 -8.38
CA GLU A 136 7.62 10.07 -9.48
C GLU A 136 8.12 8.65 -9.19
N VAL A 137 8.17 7.81 -10.22
CA VAL A 137 8.73 6.46 -10.11
C VAL A 137 10.25 6.54 -10.03
N VAL A 138 10.85 6.13 -8.90
CA VAL A 138 12.30 6.16 -8.67
C VAL A 138 12.96 4.78 -8.80
N ALA A 139 12.21 3.69 -8.63
CA ALA A 139 12.71 2.34 -8.87
C ALA A 139 11.57 1.38 -9.26
N VAL A 140 11.88 0.44 -10.16
CA VAL A 140 10.97 -0.62 -10.61
C VAL A 140 11.73 -1.94 -10.63
N HIS A 141 11.11 -3.00 -10.12
CA HIS A 141 11.61 -4.37 -10.15
C HIS A 141 10.45 -5.33 -10.46
N GLY A 142 10.60 -6.13 -11.48
CA GLY A 142 9.55 -7.03 -12.00
C GLY A 142 8.77 -6.41 -13.16
N PRO A 143 7.83 -7.17 -13.76
CA PRO A 143 6.98 -6.69 -14.84
C PRO A 143 5.90 -5.74 -14.30
N HIS A 144 5.68 -4.64 -15.00
CA HIS A 144 4.70 -3.62 -14.66
C HIS A 144 4.04 -3.09 -15.94
N ASP A 145 3.12 -3.88 -16.49
CA ASP A 145 2.44 -3.57 -17.75
C ASP A 145 1.67 -2.25 -17.69
N THR A 146 1.07 -1.91 -16.54
CA THR A 146 0.33 -0.64 -16.40
C THR A 146 1.24 0.58 -16.27
N LEU A 147 2.49 0.44 -15.81
CA LEU A 147 3.46 1.54 -15.86
C LEU A 147 3.95 1.80 -17.29
N GLU A 148 4.01 0.76 -18.13
CA GLU A 148 4.45 0.85 -19.51
C GLU A 148 3.32 1.31 -20.43
N GLN A 149 2.09 0.82 -20.25
CA GLN A 149 0.94 1.03 -21.12
C GLN A 149 -0.07 2.03 -20.57
N GLY A 150 0.03 2.39 -19.27
CA GLY A 150 -0.97 3.23 -18.63
C GLY A 150 -2.35 2.57 -18.60
N GLN A 151 -3.39 3.37 -18.76
CA GLN A 151 -4.78 2.91 -18.84
C GLN A 151 -5.07 2.05 -20.09
N ASP A 152 -4.23 2.13 -21.11
CA ASP A 152 -4.38 1.32 -22.33
C ASP A 152 -4.29 -0.18 -22.05
N ALA A 153 -3.61 -0.61 -20.97
CA ALA A 153 -3.54 -2.00 -20.57
C ALA A 153 -4.93 -2.62 -20.36
N TYR A 154 -5.83 -1.90 -19.71
CA TYR A 154 -7.22 -2.33 -19.48
C TYR A 154 -8.04 -2.41 -20.78
N CYS A 155 -7.90 -1.41 -21.62
CA CYS A 155 -8.55 -1.41 -22.94
C CYS A 155 -8.03 -2.52 -23.85
N ASN A 156 -6.72 -2.75 -23.85
CA ASN A 156 -6.05 -3.78 -24.63
C ASN A 156 -6.49 -5.19 -24.19
N ALA A 157 -6.77 -5.41 -22.91
CA ALA A 157 -7.32 -6.67 -22.41
C ALA A 157 -8.65 -7.01 -23.10
N PHE A 158 -9.57 -6.05 -23.24
CA PHE A 158 -10.83 -6.26 -23.96
C PHE A 158 -10.63 -6.52 -25.45
N LEU A 159 -9.66 -5.83 -26.08
CA LEU A 159 -9.34 -6.09 -27.49
C LEU A 159 -8.77 -7.50 -27.69
N ALA A 160 -7.95 -7.97 -26.77
CA ALA A 160 -7.44 -9.35 -26.77
C ALA A 160 -8.56 -10.37 -26.60
N ILE A 161 -9.48 -10.15 -25.66
CA ILE A 161 -10.66 -11.01 -25.44
C ILE A 161 -11.51 -11.08 -26.70
N ALA A 162 -11.87 -9.92 -27.28
CA ALA A 162 -12.71 -9.84 -28.48
C ALA A 162 -12.06 -10.49 -29.72
N SER A 163 -10.73 -10.45 -29.83
CA SER A 163 -10.01 -11.06 -30.95
C SER A 163 -9.71 -12.55 -30.75
N GLY A 164 -9.86 -13.10 -29.55
CA GLY A 164 -9.43 -14.45 -29.21
C GLY A 164 -7.90 -14.64 -29.30
N LYS A 165 -7.12 -13.57 -29.23
CA LYS A 165 -5.66 -13.56 -29.40
C LYS A 165 -4.97 -13.17 -28.10
N LYS A 166 -3.83 -13.81 -27.86
CA LYS A 166 -2.86 -13.39 -26.82
C LYS A 166 -2.03 -12.22 -27.31
#